data_504576e360c10d9b727abf8741e29818
#
_entry.id   504576e360c10d9b727abf8741e29818
#
_cell.length_a   1.000
_cell.length_b   1.000
_cell.length_c   1.000
_cell.angle_alpha   90.00
_cell.angle_beta   90.00
_cell.angle_gamma   90.00
#
_symmetry.space_group_name_H-M   'P 1'
#
loop_
_entity.id
_entity.type
_entity.pdbx_description
1 polymer ?
#
loop_
_entity_poly.entity_id
_entity_poly.type
_entity_poly.pdbx_seq_one_letter_code
_entity_poly.pdbx_strand_id
1 'polypeptide(L)'
;MTLTIDTANDGLAMVLKDYQEVALYYLWRIDGKGASSRDVWMQVNDDLAGKRTISRASIINFLNSMVDEGVLNYTEITGKGGHRRIYSAKYNEAEFKEYVAKVVLKNLLRDFPDETRKVLSEVK
;
A
#
# COMPACT_ATOMS: atom_id res chain seq x y z
N MET A 1 -7.35 3.65 -6.83
CA MET A 1 -7.25 2.17 -6.80
C MET A 1 -7.94 1.65 -5.55
N THR A 2 -8.84 0.74 -5.71
CA THR A 2 -9.43 0.05 -4.57
C THR A 2 -8.63 -1.20 -4.27
N LEU A 3 -8.63 -1.63 -3.01
CA LEU A 3 -8.01 -2.89 -2.65
C LEU A 3 -8.73 -4.05 -3.32
N THR A 4 -7.95 -4.96 -3.89
CA THR A 4 -8.45 -6.26 -4.33
C THR A 4 -7.81 -7.30 -3.44
N ILE A 5 -8.55 -8.40 -3.18
CA ILE A 5 -8.04 -9.43 -2.30
C ILE A 5 -7.92 -10.74 -3.08
N ASP A 6 -6.76 -11.39 -2.95
CA ASP A 6 -6.49 -12.69 -3.54
C ASP A 6 -6.27 -13.68 -2.39
N THR A 7 -7.29 -14.48 -2.11
CA THR A 7 -7.24 -15.44 -1.00
C THR A 7 -6.31 -16.62 -1.25
N ALA A 8 -5.77 -16.75 -2.46
CA ALA A 8 -4.79 -17.78 -2.77
C ALA A 8 -3.38 -17.43 -2.25
N ASN A 9 -3.15 -16.17 -1.91
CA ASN A 9 -1.86 -15.69 -1.40
C ASN A 9 -1.90 -15.50 0.11
N ASP A 10 -0.73 -15.43 0.72
CA ASP A 10 -0.58 -15.27 2.16
C ASP A 10 -0.05 -13.88 2.51
N GLY A 11 -0.41 -13.41 3.71
CA GLY A 11 0.08 -12.14 4.23
C GLY A 11 -0.33 -10.97 3.35
N LEU A 12 0.54 -9.99 3.23
CA LEU A 12 0.25 -8.79 2.43
C LEU A 12 0.13 -9.10 0.94
N ALA A 13 0.65 -10.23 0.47
CA ALA A 13 0.46 -10.65 -0.92
C ALA A 13 -1.02 -10.89 -1.26
N MET A 14 -1.89 -11.04 -0.26
CA MET A 14 -3.33 -11.09 -0.51
C MET A 14 -3.87 -9.80 -1.13
N VAL A 15 -3.28 -8.65 -0.82
CA VAL A 15 -3.79 -7.34 -1.24
C VAL A 15 -2.80 -6.50 -2.01
N LEU A 16 -1.53 -6.90 -2.06
CA LEU A 16 -0.46 -6.13 -2.70
C LEU A 16 0.32 -7.02 -3.66
N LYS A 17 0.74 -6.43 -4.77
CA LYS A 17 1.72 -7.06 -5.65
C LYS A 17 3.11 -6.99 -5.00
N ASP A 18 4.04 -7.80 -5.49
CA ASP A 18 5.40 -7.87 -4.92
C ASP A 18 6.08 -6.50 -4.83
N TYR A 19 6.05 -5.72 -5.91
CA TYR A 19 6.69 -4.40 -5.92
C TYR A 19 5.99 -3.41 -4.98
N GLN A 20 4.69 -3.58 -4.79
CA GLN A 20 3.91 -2.74 -3.88
C GLN A 20 4.28 -3.02 -2.42
N GLU A 21 4.48 -4.29 -2.07
CA GLU A 21 4.97 -4.65 -0.74
C GLU A 21 6.33 -4.03 -0.47
N VAL A 22 7.26 -4.16 -1.42
CA VAL A 22 8.60 -3.60 -1.29
C VAL A 22 8.54 -2.09 -1.08
N ALA A 23 7.69 -1.40 -1.86
CA ALA A 23 7.52 0.05 -1.74
C ALA A 23 7.05 0.46 -0.34
N LEU A 24 6.01 -0.23 0.19
CA LEU A 24 5.49 0.09 1.52
C LEU A 24 6.50 -0.27 2.62
N TYR A 25 7.17 -1.40 2.53
CA TYR A 25 8.20 -1.78 3.50
C TYR A 25 9.32 -0.74 3.55
N TYR A 26 9.72 -0.21 2.40
CA TYR A 26 10.71 0.84 2.35
C TYR A 26 10.24 2.09 3.10
N LEU A 27 9.00 2.54 2.82
CA LEU A 27 8.45 3.72 3.49
C LEU A 27 8.27 3.51 4.99
N TRP A 28 7.89 2.32 5.42
CA TRP A 28 7.79 2.01 6.86
C TRP A 28 9.17 2.04 7.52
N ARG A 29 10.18 1.52 6.82
CA ARG A 29 11.55 1.45 7.36
C ARG A 29 12.18 2.82 7.57
N ILE A 30 11.94 3.75 6.65
CA ILE A 30 12.54 5.09 6.75
C ILE A 30 11.78 6.02 7.70
N ASP A 31 10.61 5.63 8.13
CA ASP A 31 9.79 6.23 9.19
C ASP A 31 9.82 7.76 9.25
N GLY A 32 8.86 8.41 8.61
CA GLY A 32 8.67 9.85 8.69
C GLY A 32 9.57 10.72 7.83
N LYS A 33 10.67 10.18 7.31
CA LYS A 33 11.57 10.97 6.44
C LYS A 33 10.96 11.25 5.08
N GLY A 34 10.15 10.33 4.59
CA GLY A 34 9.58 10.46 3.28
C GLY A 34 10.56 10.16 2.15
N ALA A 35 10.01 9.89 0.97
CA ALA A 35 10.78 9.57 -0.22
C ALA A 35 10.03 10.03 -1.46
N SER A 36 10.78 10.46 -2.48
CA SER A 36 10.22 10.77 -3.79
C SER A 36 9.85 9.47 -4.51
N SER A 37 9.07 9.58 -5.57
CA SER A 37 8.77 8.43 -6.41
C SER A 37 10.03 7.83 -7.02
N ARG A 38 11.02 8.66 -7.32
CA ARG A 38 12.31 8.17 -7.82
C ARG A 38 13.03 7.32 -6.78
N ASP A 39 13.08 7.78 -5.54
CA ASP A 39 13.73 7.04 -4.46
C ASP A 39 13.07 5.68 -4.25
N VAL A 40 11.73 5.66 -4.24
CA VAL A 40 10.97 4.41 -4.09
C VAL A 40 11.22 3.51 -5.29
N TRP A 41 11.18 4.06 -6.50
CA TRP A 41 11.43 3.32 -7.73
C TRP A 41 12.80 2.66 -7.74
N MET A 42 13.83 3.39 -7.33
CA MET A 42 15.19 2.86 -7.27
C MET A 42 15.30 1.74 -6.24
N GLN A 43 14.70 1.91 -5.07
CA GLN A 43 14.74 0.90 -4.02
C GLN A 43 14.00 -0.36 -4.42
N VAL A 44 12.82 -0.22 -5.03
CA VAL A 44 12.03 -1.37 -5.50
C VAL A 44 12.80 -2.18 -6.53
N ASN A 45 13.39 -1.51 -7.52
CA ASN A 45 14.14 -2.21 -8.57
C ASN A 45 15.43 -2.84 -8.04
N ASP A 46 16.05 -2.22 -7.03
CA ASP A 46 17.20 -2.80 -6.36
C ASP A 46 16.81 -4.11 -5.64
N ASP A 47 15.72 -4.07 -4.89
CA ASP A 47 15.24 -5.24 -4.15
C ASP A 47 14.76 -6.37 -5.07
N LEU A 48 14.24 -6.03 -6.25
CA LEU A 48 13.74 -7.01 -7.21
C LEU A 48 14.77 -7.37 -8.29
N ALA A 49 16.02 -6.91 -8.14
CA ALA A 49 17.06 -7.14 -9.12
C ALA A 49 17.23 -8.65 -9.39
N GLY A 50 17.30 -9.00 -10.67
CA GLY A 50 17.39 -10.38 -11.11
C GLY A 50 16.05 -11.09 -11.27
N LYS A 51 14.95 -10.49 -10.80
CA LYS A 51 13.61 -11.07 -10.95
C LYS A 51 12.79 -10.31 -12.00
N ARG A 52 12.72 -8.99 -11.86
CA ARG A 52 11.94 -8.16 -12.79
C ARG A 52 12.29 -6.69 -12.58
N THR A 53 11.87 -5.88 -13.54
CA THR A 53 12.00 -4.43 -13.48
C THR A 53 10.62 -3.80 -13.47
N ILE A 54 10.42 -2.84 -12.58
CA ILE A 54 9.16 -2.10 -12.46
C ILE A 54 9.34 -0.72 -13.06
N SER A 55 8.37 -0.29 -13.88
CA SER A 55 8.39 1.04 -14.48
C SER A 55 8.18 2.11 -13.43
N ARG A 56 8.71 3.30 -13.71
CA ARG A 56 8.51 4.44 -12.82
C ARG A 56 7.02 4.83 -12.76
N ALA A 57 6.31 4.71 -13.87
CA ALA A 57 4.87 5.00 -13.92
C ALA A 57 4.09 4.09 -12.97
N SER A 58 4.42 2.81 -12.90
CA SER A 58 3.76 1.88 -11.97
C SER A 58 3.96 2.31 -10.52
N ILE A 59 5.16 2.75 -10.17
CA ILE A 59 5.46 3.24 -8.81
C ILE A 59 4.65 4.50 -8.51
N ILE A 60 4.66 5.48 -9.41
CA ILE A 60 3.92 6.72 -9.23
C ILE A 60 2.42 6.46 -9.06
N ASN A 61 1.87 5.61 -9.90
CA ASN A 61 0.45 5.27 -9.85
C ASN A 61 0.09 4.58 -8.53
N PHE A 62 0.95 3.67 -8.07
CA PHE A 62 0.73 3.01 -6.79
C PHE A 62 0.79 3.99 -5.61
N LEU A 63 1.83 4.83 -5.56
CA LEU A 63 2.00 5.77 -4.46
C LEU A 63 0.83 6.75 -4.39
N ASN A 64 0.40 7.28 -5.55
CA ASN A 64 -0.73 8.20 -5.58
C ASN A 64 -2.04 7.52 -5.21
N SER A 65 -2.22 6.26 -5.60
CA SER A 65 -3.39 5.48 -5.19
C SER A 65 -3.42 5.31 -3.67
N MET A 66 -2.27 5.09 -3.05
CA MET A 66 -2.18 4.93 -1.61
C MET A 66 -2.45 6.25 -0.88
N VAL A 67 -2.06 7.37 -1.47
CA VAL A 67 -2.45 8.69 -0.95
C VAL A 67 -3.97 8.85 -1.01
N ASP A 68 -4.58 8.51 -2.13
CA ASP A 68 -6.02 8.62 -2.31
C ASP A 68 -6.79 7.73 -1.33
N GLU A 69 -6.24 6.56 -1.00
CA GLU A 69 -6.83 5.63 -0.03
C GLU A 69 -6.60 6.07 1.43
N GLY A 70 -5.79 7.10 1.65
CA GLY A 70 -5.47 7.56 3.00
C GLY A 70 -4.41 6.74 3.72
N VAL A 71 -3.66 5.92 2.99
CA VAL A 71 -2.60 5.05 3.53
C VAL A 71 -1.27 5.77 3.62
N LEU A 72 -1.03 6.67 2.67
CA LEU A 72 0.18 7.50 2.64
C LEU A 72 -0.18 8.98 2.72
N ASN A 73 0.73 9.75 3.28
CA ASN A 73 0.72 11.20 3.21
C ASN A 73 1.72 11.66 2.14
N TYR A 74 1.63 12.91 1.75
CA TYR A 74 2.65 13.52 0.89
C TYR A 74 2.81 14.99 1.22
N THR A 75 3.98 15.50 0.89
CA THR A 75 4.25 16.94 0.83
C THR A 75 4.77 17.24 -0.57
N GLU A 76 4.54 18.46 -1.05
CA GLU A 76 5.08 18.88 -2.35
C GLU A 76 6.33 19.71 -2.15
N ILE A 77 7.33 19.42 -2.97
CA ILE A 77 8.56 20.20 -3.02
C ILE A 77 8.64 20.85 -4.39
N THR A 78 8.90 22.16 -4.40
CA THR A 78 9.14 22.93 -5.63
C THR A 78 10.65 23.14 -5.75
N GLY A 79 11.19 22.90 -6.92
CA GLY A 79 12.61 23.08 -7.17
C GLY A 79 12.92 23.18 -8.65
N LYS A 80 14.17 23.05 -9.02
CA LYS A 80 14.64 23.21 -10.40
C LYS A 80 13.97 22.29 -11.42
N GLY A 81 13.41 21.19 -10.99
CA GLY A 81 12.73 20.24 -11.87
C GLY A 81 11.21 20.37 -11.86
N GLY A 82 10.65 21.42 -11.21
CA GLY A 82 9.21 21.59 -11.04
C GLY A 82 8.74 21.03 -9.71
N HIS A 83 7.49 20.59 -9.67
CA HIS A 83 6.89 20.04 -8.47
C HIS A 83 7.12 18.55 -8.37
N ARG A 84 7.37 18.07 -7.16
CA ARG A 84 7.39 16.63 -6.88
C ARG A 84 6.80 16.35 -5.51
N ARG A 85 6.24 15.18 -5.35
CA ARG A 85 5.69 14.72 -4.08
C ARG A 85 6.75 13.95 -3.31
N ILE A 86 6.78 14.17 -2.00
CA ILE A 86 7.55 13.35 -1.07
C ILE A 86 6.52 12.56 -0.26
N TYR A 87 6.56 11.26 -0.38
CA TYR A 87 5.60 10.35 0.24
C TYR A 87 6.10 9.86 1.57
N SER A 88 5.19 9.72 2.52
CA SER A 88 5.52 9.15 3.83
C SER A 88 4.39 8.27 4.31
N ALA A 89 4.70 7.30 5.16
CA ALA A 89 3.70 6.39 5.69
C ALA A 89 2.81 7.13 6.70
N LYS A 90 1.51 7.09 6.48
CA LYS A 90 0.52 7.54 7.46
C LYS A 90 0.28 6.44 8.49
N TYR A 91 0.25 5.19 8.03
CA TYR A 91 0.09 4.00 8.85
C TYR A 91 1.41 3.25 8.89
N ASN A 92 1.75 2.68 10.05
CA ASN A 92 2.82 1.69 10.12
C ASN A 92 2.28 0.34 9.59
N GLU A 93 3.11 -0.69 9.61
CA GLU A 93 2.73 -1.99 9.07
C GLU A 93 1.49 -2.56 9.78
N ALA A 94 1.46 -2.51 11.12
CA ALA A 94 0.33 -3.03 11.90
C ALA A 94 -0.96 -2.26 11.59
N GLU A 95 -0.86 -0.93 11.51
CA GLU A 95 -2.01 -0.08 11.19
C GLU A 95 -2.51 -0.31 9.77
N PHE A 96 -1.60 -0.56 8.83
CA PHE A 96 -2.01 -0.91 7.46
C PHE A 96 -2.78 -2.22 7.42
N LYS A 97 -2.32 -3.22 8.17
CA LYS A 97 -3.03 -4.51 8.27
C LYS A 97 -4.41 -4.34 8.90
N GLU A 98 -4.54 -3.48 9.91
CA GLU A 98 -5.84 -3.14 10.48
C GLU A 98 -6.75 -2.44 9.46
N TYR A 99 -6.18 -1.53 8.67
CA TYR A 99 -6.90 -0.86 7.60
C TYR A 99 -7.45 -1.88 6.58
N VAL A 100 -6.61 -2.83 6.17
CA VAL A 100 -7.03 -3.89 5.23
C VAL A 100 -8.20 -4.68 5.81
N ALA A 101 -8.07 -5.14 7.05
CA ALA A 101 -9.12 -5.92 7.72
C ALA A 101 -10.42 -5.12 7.81
N LYS A 102 -10.31 -3.83 8.14
CA LYS A 102 -11.48 -2.96 8.24
C LYS A 102 -12.20 -2.79 6.90
N VAL A 103 -11.45 -2.55 5.83
CA VAL A 103 -12.03 -2.37 4.49
C VAL A 103 -12.76 -3.64 4.04
N VAL A 104 -12.12 -4.79 4.21
CA VAL A 104 -12.72 -6.08 3.83
C VAL A 104 -13.98 -6.34 4.64
N LEU A 105 -13.89 -6.16 5.96
CA LEU A 105 -15.02 -6.43 6.85
C LEU A 105 -16.19 -5.51 6.56
N LYS A 106 -15.95 -4.22 6.33
CA LYS A 106 -17.00 -3.27 5.97
C LYS A 106 -17.72 -3.67 4.69
N ASN A 107 -16.97 -4.11 3.68
CA ASN A 107 -17.57 -4.56 2.43
C ASN A 107 -18.44 -5.80 2.63
N LEU A 108 -17.96 -6.74 3.42
CA LEU A 108 -18.73 -7.96 3.72
C LEU A 108 -20.00 -7.64 4.51
N LEU A 109 -19.91 -6.74 5.49
CA LEU A 109 -21.08 -6.33 6.28
C LEU A 109 -22.09 -5.56 5.45
N ARG A 110 -21.62 -4.81 4.46
CA ARG A 110 -22.51 -4.06 3.55
C ARG A 110 -23.30 -5.03 2.65
N ASP A 111 -22.60 -6.00 2.07
CA ASP A 111 -23.19 -6.86 1.02
C ASP A 111 -23.77 -8.17 1.57
N PHE A 112 -23.20 -8.70 2.65
CA PHE A 112 -23.63 -9.96 3.29
C PHE A 112 -23.72 -9.77 4.81
N PRO A 113 -24.60 -8.86 5.29
CA PRO A 113 -24.59 -8.49 6.70
C PRO A 113 -24.89 -9.65 7.66
N ASP A 114 -25.92 -10.43 7.38
CA ASP A 114 -26.35 -11.50 8.29
C ASP A 114 -25.34 -12.65 8.30
N GLU A 115 -24.90 -13.06 7.13
CA GLU A 115 -23.93 -14.15 6.97
C GLU A 115 -22.60 -13.77 7.59
N THR A 116 -22.17 -12.53 7.40
CA THR A 116 -20.90 -12.04 7.96
C THR A 116 -20.95 -12.05 9.49
N ARG A 117 -22.05 -11.57 10.08
CA ARG A 117 -22.23 -11.58 11.54
C ARG A 117 -22.22 -12.99 12.10
N LYS A 118 -22.88 -13.92 11.40
CA LYS A 118 -22.89 -15.32 11.80
C LYS A 118 -21.47 -15.89 11.82
N VAL A 119 -20.71 -15.69 10.74
CA VAL A 119 -19.33 -16.18 10.65
C VAL A 119 -18.46 -15.56 11.73
N LEU A 120 -18.59 -14.25 11.97
CA LEU A 120 -17.80 -13.57 13.01
C LEU A 120 -18.04 -14.16 14.39
N SER A 121 -19.27 -14.62 14.68
CA SER A 121 -19.57 -15.26 15.97
C SER A 121 -18.94 -16.66 16.10
N GLU A 122 -18.56 -17.28 14.97
CA GLU A 122 -17.97 -18.62 14.93
C GLU A 122 -16.43 -18.59 14.87
N VAL A 123 -15.85 -17.51 14.36
CA VAL A 123 -14.39 -17.35 14.21
C VAL A 123 -13.79 -16.92 15.55
N LYS A 124 -12.74 -17.59 15.94
CA LYS A 124 -12.02 -17.29 17.19
C LYS A 124 -10.60 -16.84 16.92
#